data_27810037974be44578c9d38970af5b4d
#
_entry.id   27810037974be44578c9d38970af5b4d
#
_cell.length_a   1.000
_cell.length_b   1.000
_cell.length_c   1.000
_cell.angle_alpha   90.00
_cell.angle_beta   90.00
_cell.angle_gamma   90.00
#
_symmetry.space_group_name_H-M   'P 1'
#
loop_
_entity.id
_entity.type
_entity.pdbx_description
1 polymer ?
#
loop_
_entity_poly.entity_id
_entity_poly.type
_entity_poly.pdbx_seq_one_letter_code
_entity_poly.pdbx_strand_id
1 'polypeptide(L)'
;MTFDWQPVFLTLKLASLTMICLLVIATPIAWWLSRSQHWSKRLVETLTTLPLILPPTVLGFYLLIMLGPNGPLGTLSEQLGLGPLVFSFSGLLIGSIFYSLPFAVQPLHNAFSAIDKQLIEAASTLRAKPLDRFFSVIIPLARPGFLSAAVLSFAHTVGEFGVVLMIGGNIPGETQVLSIAMYDHVEALEYQQAHWLAGGMLVFAFSVLYALYHFNHRSTRR
;
A
#
# COMPACT_ATOMS: atom_id res chain seq x y z
N MET A 1 21.57 -16.74 20.93
CA MET A 1 21.33 -15.61 20.00
C MET A 1 19.95 -15.08 20.29
N THR A 2 19.83 -13.84 20.68
CA THR A 2 18.51 -13.19 20.86
C THR A 2 18.06 -12.69 19.50
N PHE A 3 16.91 -13.18 19.04
CA PHE A 3 16.29 -12.73 17.80
C PHE A 3 15.89 -11.24 17.97
N ASP A 4 16.33 -10.38 17.03
CA ASP A 4 15.94 -8.98 17.05
C ASP A 4 14.52 -8.80 16.51
N TRP A 5 13.61 -8.39 17.37
CA TRP A 5 12.20 -8.17 17.04
C TRP A 5 11.93 -6.75 16.48
N GLN A 6 12.92 -5.84 16.55
CA GLN A 6 12.71 -4.45 16.11
C GLN A 6 12.31 -4.36 14.62
N PRO A 7 13.00 -5.02 13.67
CA PRO A 7 12.61 -4.98 12.26
C PRO A 7 11.21 -5.54 12.00
N VAL A 8 10.78 -6.56 12.78
CA VAL A 8 9.43 -7.13 12.67
C VAL A 8 8.36 -6.10 13.06
N PHE A 9 8.52 -5.48 14.25
CA PHE A 9 7.57 -4.45 14.71
C PHE A 9 7.55 -3.24 13.79
N LEU A 10 8.70 -2.80 13.29
CA LEU A 10 8.80 -1.67 12.37
C LEU A 10 8.08 -1.98 11.04
N THR A 11 8.27 -3.18 10.50
CA THR A 11 7.59 -3.63 9.27
C THR A 11 6.08 -3.69 9.46
N LEU A 12 5.60 -4.29 10.56
CA LEU A 12 4.17 -4.36 10.84
C LEU A 12 3.54 -2.98 11.05
N LYS A 13 4.25 -2.08 11.73
CA LYS A 13 3.83 -0.69 11.90
C LYS A 13 3.74 0.03 10.56
N LEU A 14 4.79 -0.07 9.72
CA LEU A 14 4.82 0.52 8.39
C LEU A 14 3.69 -0.02 7.52
N ALA A 15 3.55 -1.34 7.41
CA ALA A 15 2.53 -1.98 6.59
C ALA A 15 1.11 -1.63 7.04
N SER A 16 0.86 -1.57 8.36
CA SER A 16 -0.46 -1.21 8.89
C SER A 16 -0.83 0.24 8.59
N LEU A 17 0.12 1.18 8.80
CA LEU A 17 -0.12 2.59 8.50
C LEU A 17 -0.27 2.83 6.99
N THR A 18 0.58 2.21 6.17
CA THR A 18 0.48 2.27 4.70
C THR A 18 -0.88 1.76 4.22
N MET A 19 -1.32 0.61 4.72
CA MET A 19 -2.64 0.05 4.40
C MET A 19 -3.78 1.01 4.75
N ILE A 20 -3.78 1.58 5.96
CA ILE A 20 -4.82 2.52 6.40
C ILE A 20 -4.82 3.78 5.53
N CYS A 21 -3.66 4.39 5.30
CA CYS A 21 -3.52 5.55 4.43
C CYS A 21 -4.00 5.24 3.00
N LEU A 22 -3.61 4.08 2.47
CA LEU A 22 -4.01 3.65 1.13
C LEU A 22 -5.52 3.41 1.01
N LEU A 23 -6.17 2.82 2.00
CA LEU A 23 -7.63 2.66 1.98
C LEU A 23 -8.34 4.01 1.93
N VAL A 24 -7.82 5.01 2.64
CA VAL A 24 -8.38 6.38 2.62
C VAL A 24 -8.13 7.06 1.27
N ILE A 25 -6.90 7.00 0.75
CA ILE A 25 -6.48 7.69 -0.49
C ILE A 25 -7.03 6.98 -1.73
N ALA A 26 -6.94 5.65 -1.78
CA ALA A 26 -7.34 4.87 -2.95
C ALA A 26 -8.87 4.82 -3.13
N THR A 27 -9.66 4.93 -2.06
CA THR A 27 -11.13 4.88 -2.15
C THR A 27 -11.70 5.97 -3.06
N PRO A 28 -11.43 7.27 -2.87
CA PRO A 28 -11.94 8.31 -3.76
C PRO A 28 -11.37 8.20 -5.18
N ILE A 29 -10.09 7.80 -5.33
CA ILE A 29 -9.46 7.60 -6.64
C ILE A 29 -10.17 6.48 -7.40
N ALA A 30 -10.31 5.32 -6.78
CA ALA A 30 -10.95 4.15 -7.39
C ALA A 30 -12.43 4.40 -7.70
N TRP A 31 -13.14 5.09 -6.80
CA TRP A 31 -14.53 5.49 -7.05
C TRP A 31 -14.65 6.42 -8.25
N TRP A 32 -13.82 7.45 -8.32
CA TRP A 32 -13.81 8.35 -9.47
C TRP A 32 -13.46 7.62 -10.76
N LEU A 33 -12.43 6.76 -10.76
CA LEU A 33 -12.04 5.95 -11.92
C LEU A 33 -13.18 5.04 -12.40
N SER A 34 -13.96 4.46 -11.48
CA SER A 34 -15.05 3.54 -11.84
C SER A 34 -16.24 4.24 -12.52
N ARG A 35 -16.40 5.56 -12.31
CA ARG A 35 -17.57 6.34 -12.80
C ARG A 35 -17.22 7.37 -13.86
N SER A 36 -15.97 7.80 -13.93
CA SER A 36 -15.54 8.84 -14.85
C SER A 36 -15.45 8.32 -16.30
N GLN A 37 -15.89 9.17 -17.24
CA GLN A 37 -15.65 9.01 -18.68
C GLN A 37 -14.74 10.13 -19.22
N HIS A 38 -14.17 10.94 -18.34
CA HIS A 38 -13.32 12.07 -18.71
C HIS A 38 -11.99 11.55 -19.29
N TRP A 39 -11.39 12.33 -20.20
CA TRP A 39 -10.09 11.97 -20.82
C TRP A 39 -8.96 11.76 -19.79
N SER A 40 -8.98 12.51 -18.68
CA SER A 40 -8.01 12.38 -17.58
C SER A 40 -8.07 11.01 -16.85
N LYS A 41 -9.14 10.22 -17.04
CA LYS A 41 -9.24 8.87 -16.47
C LYS A 41 -8.04 8.01 -16.87
N ARG A 42 -7.68 7.99 -18.15
CA ARG A 42 -6.55 7.20 -18.66
C ARG A 42 -5.22 7.64 -18.04
N LEU A 43 -5.03 8.95 -17.84
CA LEU A 43 -3.82 9.47 -17.21
C LEU A 43 -3.73 9.01 -15.75
N VAL A 44 -4.81 9.13 -14.97
CA VAL A 44 -4.83 8.70 -13.57
C VAL A 44 -4.68 7.18 -13.46
N GLU A 45 -5.33 6.39 -14.31
CA GLU A 45 -5.12 4.93 -14.38
C GLU A 45 -3.65 4.58 -14.64
N THR A 46 -3.02 5.27 -15.60
CA THR A 46 -1.59 5.07 -15.91
C THR A 46 -0.71 5.43 -14.71
N LEU A 47 -0.93 6.59 -14.10
CA LEU A 47 -0.12 7.05 -12.95
C LEU A 47 -0.28 6.13 -11.74
N THR A 48 -1.49 5.65 -11.45
CA THR A 48 -1.73 4.74 -10.32
C THR A 48 -1.20 3.33 -10.57
N THR A 49 -1.03 2.93 -11.83
CA THR A 49 -0.51 1.60 -12.20
C THR A 49 1.01 1.62 -12.46
N LEU A 50 1.58 2.79 -12.72
CA LEU A 50 3.00 2.97 -13.04
C LEU A 50 3.97 2.28 -12.08
N PRO A 51 3.75 2.30 -10.73
CA PRO A 51 4.63 1.62 -9.79
C PRO A 51 4.76 0.11 -9.99
N LEU A 52 3.79 -0.56 -10.61
CA LEU A 52 3.88 -2.00 -10.91
C LEU A 52 4.89 -2.34 -12.00
N ILE A 53 5.16 -1.39 -12.91
CA ILE A 53 5.99 -1.62 -14.10
C ILE A 53 7.39 -1.08 -13.86
N LEU A 54 7.53 0.00 -13.07
CA LEU A 54 8.82 0.59 -12.78
C LEU A 54 9.66 -0.32 -11.87
N PRO A 55 10.96 -0.49 -12.17
CA PRO A 55 11.86 -1.09 -11.20
C PRO A 55 11.80 -0.35 -9.85
N PRO A 56 11.76 -1.06 -8.71
CA PRO A 56 11.68 -0.44 -7.39
C PRO A 56 12.79 0.60 -7.14
N THR A 57 14.00 0.34 -7.65
CA THR A 57 15.14 1.24 -7.54
C THR A 57 14.93 2.54 -8.31
N VAL A 58 14.27 2.52 -9.46
CA VAL A 58 13.97 3.72 -10.25
C VAL A 58 12.95 4.58 -9.51
N LEU A 59 11.88 3.97 -9.00
CA LEU A 59 10.88 4.68 -8.22
C LEU A 59 11.51 5.25 -6.93
N GLY A 60 12.27 4.44 -6.21
CA GLY A 60 12.97 4.85 -5.00
C GLY A 60 13.93 6.02 -5.23
N PHE A 61 14.66 6.01 -6.35
CA PHE A 61 15.54 7.12 -6.74
C PHE A 61 14.79 8.44 -6.94
N TYR A 62 13.70 8.43 -7.69
CA TYR A 62 12.91 9.65 -7.90
C TYR A 62 12.25 10.13 -6.61
N LEU A 63 11.76 9.22 -5.77
CA LEU A 63 11.23 9.56 -4.47
C LEU A 63 12.32 10.12 -3.54
N LEU A 64 13.54 9.57 -3.57
CA LEU A 64 14.69 10.11 -2.83
C LEU A 64 14.99 11.56 -3.22
N ILE A 65 14.94 11.89 -4.52
CA ILE A 65 15.11 13.28 -5.00
C ILE A 65 13.96 14.16 -4.53
N MET A 66 12.72 13.70 -4.63
CA MET A 66 11.54 14.48 -4.24
C MET A 66 11.46 14.74 -2.73
N LEU A 67 11.83 13.76 -1.92
CA LEU A 67 11.79 13.82 -0.45
C LEU A 67 13.07 14.41 0.15
N GLY A 68 14.15 14.49 -0.63
CA GLY A 68 15.43 15.02 -0.19
C GLY A 68 15.37 16.50 0.19
N PRO A 69 16.38 17.03 0.92
CA PRO A 69 16.37 18.40 1.46
C PRO A 69 16.24 19.49 0.37
N ASN A 70 16.72 19.22 -0.83
CA ASN A 70 16.60 20.12 -1.98
C ASN A 70 15.38 19.78 -2.89
N GLY A 71 14.61 18.77 -2.56
CA GLY A 71 13.42 18.35 -3.28
C GLY A 71 12.17 19.13 -2.85
N PRO A 72 11.11 19.10 -3.69
CA PRO A 72 9.90 19.88 -3.41
C PRO A 72 9.19 19.47 -2.12
N LEU A 73 9.16 18.16 -1.79
CA LEU A 73 8.51 17.67 -0.57
C LEU A 73 9.42 17.80 0.64
N GLY A 74 10.75 17.66 0.48
CA GLY A 74 11.71 17.85 1.56
C GLY A 74 11.74 19.31 2.02
N THR A 75 11.85 20.26 1.09
CA THR A 75 11.80 21.69 1.42
C THR A 75 10.49 22.10 2.08
N LEU A 76 9.36 21.56 1.62
CA LEU A 76 8.05 21.80 2.26
C LEU A 76 8.01 21.25 3.69
N SER A 77 8.54 20.05 3.91
CA SER A 77 8.61 19.43 5.23
C SER A 77 9.44 20.26 6.22
N GLU A 78 10.59 20.76 5.77
CA GLU A 78 11.45 21.63 6.59
C GLU A 78 10.77 22.95 6.92
N GLN A 79 10.12 23.58 5.94
CA GLN A 79 9.36 24.84 6.16
C GLN A 79 8.21 24.66 7.16
N LEU A 80 7.59 23.47 7.20
CA LEU A 80 6.54 23.13 8.15
C LEU A 80 7.07 22.66 9.52
N GLY A 81 8.40 22.58 9.70
CA GLY A 81 9.04 22.12 10.94
C GLY A 81 8.86 20.63 11.21
N LEU A 82 8.55 19.81 10.18
CA LEU A 82 8.34 18.37 10.31
C LEU A 82 9.65 17.55 10.26
N GLY A 83 10.79 18.20 9.95
CA GLY A 83 12.09 17.58 9.84
C GLY A 83 12.34 16.85 8.51
N PRO A 84 13.48 16.13 8.39
CA PRO A 84 13.85 15.44 7.15
C PRO A 84 12.93 14.26 6.87
N LEU A 85 12.52 14.11 5.60
CA LEU A 85 11.72 12.97 5.15
C LEU A 85 12.59 11.77 4.77
N VAL A 86 13.72 12.00 4.09
CA VAL A 86 14.65 10.90 3.77
C VAL A 86 15.31 10.38 5.05
N PHE A 87 15.62 9.09 5.05
CA PHE A 87 16.21 8.38 6.18
C PHE A 87 15.38 8.47 7.47
N SER A 88 14.05 8.56 7.33
CA SER A 88 13.10 8.61 8.43
C SER A 88 11.91 7.67 8.20
N PHE A 89 11.21 7.32 9.27
CA PHE A 89 9.98 6.52 9.18
C PHE A 89 8.88 7.20 8.32
N SER A 90 8.78 8.53 8.36
CA SER A 90 7.83 9.28 7.53
C SER A 90 8.14 9.16 6.05
N GLY A 91 9.41 9.19 5.66
CA GLY A 91 9.83 8.94 4.28
C GLY A 91 9.53 7.52 3.83
N LEU A 92 9.77 6.52 4.68
CA LEU A 92 9.37 5.13 4.39
C LEU A 92 7.87 5.04 4.14
N LEU A 93 7.05 5.66 5.00
CA LEU A 93 5.60 5.63 4.87
C LEU A 93 5.13 6.26 3.55
N ILE A 94 5.68 7.41 3.18
CA ILE A 94 5.37 8.07 1.90
C ILE A 94 5.77 7.18 0.73
N GLY A 95 7.00 6.64 0.74
CA GLY A 95 7.49 5.75 -0.32
C GLY A 95 6.62 4.51 -0.48
N SER A 96 6.28 3.86 0.63
CA SER A 96 5.41 2.68 0.64
C SER A 96 4.00 2.97 0.15
N ILE A 97 3.44 4.16 0.47
CA ILE A 97 2.13 4.59 -0.07
C ILE A 97 2.20 4.69 -1.60
N PHE A 98 3.22 5.34 -2.16
CA PHE A 98 3.37 5.46 -3.60
C PHE A 98 3.56 4.11 -4.28
N TYR A 99 4.43 3.26 -3.73
CA TYR A 99 4.77 1.97 -4.33
C TYR A 99 3.63 0.95 -4.20
N SER A 100 2.89 0.96 -3.09
CA SER A 100 1.79 0.04 -2.84
C SER A 100 0.43 0.57 -3.36
N LEU A 101 0.37 1.77 -3.93
CA LEU A 101 -0.87 2.41 -4.42
C LEU A 101 -1.69 1.53 -5.37
N PRO A 102 -1.11 0.87 -6.38
CA PRO A 102 -1.86 0.02 -7.30
C PRO A 102 -2.54 -1.16 -6.61
N PHE A 103 -1.95 -1.71 -5.54
CA PHE A 103 -2.50 -2.84 -4.79
C PHE A 103 -3.75 -2.47 -3.97
N ALA A 104 -3.99 -1.18 -3.75
CA ALA A 104 -5.22 -0.69 -3.16
C ALA A 104 -6.21 -0.19 -4.23
N VAL A 105 -5.75 0.59 -5.22
CA VAL A 105 -6.62 1.19 -6.23
C VAL A 105 -7.28 0.14 -7.12
N GLN A 106 -6.54 -0.86 -7.61
CA GLN A 106 -7.08 -1.84 -8.56
C GLN A 106 -8.22 -2.70 -7.97
N PRO A 107 -8.09 -3.33 -6.79
CA PRO A 107 -9.18 -4.10 -6.20
C PRO A 107 -10.41 -3.24 -5.90
N LEU A 108 -10.22 -2.01 -5.42
CA LEU A 108 -11.33 -1.09 -5.17
C LEU A 108 -12.00 -0.64 -6.46
N HIS A 109 -11.22 -0.31 -7.50
CA HIS A 109 -11.76 0.06 -8.81
C HIS A 109 -12.59 -1.08 -9.41
N ASN A 110 -12.10 -2.31 -9.35
CA ASN A 110 -12.83 -3.48 -9.84
C ASN A 110 -14.13 -3.69 -9.06
N ALA A 111 -14.09 -3.60 -7.73
CA ALA A 111 -15.28 -3.75 -6.89
C ALA A 111 -16.32 -2.67 -7.16
N PHE A 112 -15.91 -1.40 -7.27
CA PHE A 112 -16.82 -0.30 -7.58
C PHE A 112 -17.39 -0.39 -9.01
N SER A 113 -16.61 -0.87 -9.97
CA SER A 113 -17.06 -1.05 -11.36
C SER A 113 -18.07 -2.18 -11.50
N ALA A 114 -18.01 -3.19 -10.63
CA ALA A 114 -18.95 -4.32 -10.61
C ALA A 114 -20.32 -3.96 -10.01
N ILE A 115 -20.47 -2.81 -9.33
CA ILE A 115 -21.76 -2.38 -8.77
C ILE A 115 -22.67 -1.89 -9.90
N ASP A 116 -23.83 -2.53 -10.02
CA ASP A 116 -24.85 -2.15 -11.01
C ASP A 116 -25.33 -0.70 -10.77
N LYS A 117 -25.34 0.08 -11.85
CA LYS A 117 -25.84 1.47 -11.82
C LYS A 117 -27.30 1.54 -11.38
N GLN A 118 -28.12 0.55 -11.72
CA GLN A 118 -29.53 0.50 -11.33
C GLN A 118 -29.73 0.51 -9.81
N LEU A 119 -28.83 -0.15 -9.05
CA LEU A 119 -28.90 -0.13 -7.58
C LEU A 119 -28.66 1.28 -7.01
N ILE A 120 -27.74 2.04 -7.62
CA ILE A 120 -27.43 3.41 -7.20
C ILE A 120 -28.55 4.36 -7.59
N GLU A 121 -29.17 4.16 -8.77
CA GLU A 121 -30.31 4.92 -9.26
C GLU A 121 -31.56 4.66 -8.40
N ALA A 122 -31.84 3.40 -8.05
CA ALA A 122 -32.94 3.05 -7.14
C ALA A 122 -32.80 3.72 -5.78
N ALA A 123 -31.59 3.74 -5.20
CA ALA A 123 -31.33 4.48 -3.97
C ALA A 123 -31.53 6.00 -4.13
N SER A 124 -31.28 6.53 -5.34
CA SER A 124 -31.52 7.94 -5.66
C SER A 124 -33.01 8.29 -5.71
N THR A 125 -33.85 7.40 -6.27
CA THR A 125 -35.32 7.59 -6.32
C THR A 125 -35.95 7.60 -4.92
N LEU A 126 -35.30 6.91 -3.96
CA LEU A 126 -35.66 6.94 -2.53
C LEU A 126 -35.16 8.21 -1.80
N ARG A 127 -34.70 9.23 -2.52
CA ARG A 127 -34.15 10.50 -2.00
C ARG A 127 -32.94 10.35 -1.07
N ALA A 128 -32.21 9.24 -1.14
CA ALA A 128 -30.96 9.07 -0.38
C ALA A 128 -29.90 10.08 -0.85
N LYS A 129 -29.29 10.80 0.10
CA LYS A 129 -28.21 11.76 -0.19
C LYS A 129 -26.97 11.05 -0.75
N PRO A 130 -26.09 11.72 -1.54
CA PRO A 130 -24.90 11.10 -2.11
C PRO A 130 -24.01 10.39 -1.08
N LEU A 131 -23.76 10.99 0.06
CA LEU A 131 -22.97 10.38 1.15
C LEU A 131 -23.69 9.17 1.76
N ASP A 132 -25.00 9.27 1.97
CA ASP A 132 -25.79 8.16 2.50
C ASP A 132 -25.76 6.95 1.54
N ARG A 133 -25.93 7.16 0.24
CA ARG A 133 -25.76 6.11 -0.78
C ARG A 133 -24.38 5.50 -0.76
N PHE A 134 -23.34 6.33 -0.58
CA PHE A 134 -21.97 5.85 -0.55
C PHE A 134 -21.73 4.91 0.63
N PHE A 135 -22.12 5.31 1.84
CA PHE A 135 -21.89 4.51 3.05
C PHE A 135 -22.89 3.36 3.22
N SER A 136 -24.15 3.53 2.82
CA SER A 136 -25.22 2.54 3.07
C SER A 136 -25.39 1.52 1.92
N VAL A 137 -24.93 1.83 0.70
CA VAL A 137 -25.10 0.96 -0.47
C VAL A 137 -23.74 0.57 -1.06
N ILE A 138 -22.92 1.57 -1.43
CA ILE A 138 -21.71 1.34 -2.22
C ILE A 138 -20.64 0.63 -1.40
N ILE A 139 -20.29 1.14 -0.21
CA ILE A 139 -19.28 0.50 0.66
C ILE A 139 -19.67 -0.94 1.04
N PRO A 140 -20.92 -1.23 1.48
CA PRO A 140 -21.33 -2.60 1.77
C PRO A 140 -21.21 -3.56 0.59
N LEU A 141 -21.56 -3.12 -0.62
CA LEU A 141 -21.43 -3.93 -1.83
C LEU A 141 -19.96 -4.11 -2.26
N ALA A 142 -19.12 -3.12 -2.01
CA ALA A 142 -17.69 -3.16 -2.33
C ALA A 142 -16.82 -3.83 -1.24
N ARG A 143 -17.38 -4.35 -0.14
CA ARG A 143 -16.62 -4.97 0.96
C ARG A 143 -15.55 -5.97 0.52
N PRO A 144 -15.79 -6.87 -0.45
CA PRO A 144 -14.75 -7.78 -0.92
C PRO A 144 -13.55 -7.05 -1.53
N GLY A 145 -13.79 -5.94 -2.24
CA GLY A 145 -12.74 -5.09 -2.78
C GLY A 145 -11.92 -4.38 -1.71
N PHE A 146 -12.57 -3.88 -0.65
CA PHE A 146 -11.88 -3.30 0.50
C PHE A 146 -10.99 -4.32 1.23
N LEU A 147 -11.50 -5.54 1.42
CA LEU A 147 -10.72 -6.62 2.01
C LEU A 147 -9.50 -6.96 1.15
N SER A 148 -9.69 -7.11 -0.17
CA SER A 148 -8.60 -7.38 -1.10
C SER A 148 -7.57 -6.25 -1.12
N ALA A 149 -8.02 -4.99 -1.16
CA ALA A 149 -7.14 -3.81 -1.11
C ALA A 149 -6.32 -3.77 0.18
N ALA A 150 -6.96 -4.00 1.33
CA ALA A 150 -6.29 -4.02 2.63
C ALA A 150 -5.22 -5.11 2.70
N VAL A 151 -5.59 -6.34 2.36
CA VAL A 151 -4.70 -7.50 2.45
C VAL A 151 -3.53 -7.39 1.46
N LEU A 152 -3.81 -7.00 0.20
CA LEU A 152 -2.77 -6.91 -0.83
C LEU A 152 -1.80 -5.75 -0.56
N SER A 153 -2.28 -4.57 -0.17
CA SER A 153 -1.40 -3.44 0.15
C SER A 153 -0.56 -3.72 1.41
N PHE A 154 -1.14 -4.34 2.43
CA PHE A 154 -0.41 -4.75 3.63
C PHE A 154 0.68 -5.77 3.30
N ALA A 155 0.32 -6.86 2.59
CA ALA A 155 1.27 -7.91 2.23
C ALA A 155 2.39 -7.41 1.30
N HIS A 156 2.05 -6.53 0.36
CA HIS A 156 3.05 -5.90 -0.52
C HIS A 156 4.05 -5.07 0.28
N THR A 157 3.57 -4.23 1.21
CA THR A 157 4.44 -3.40 2.05
C THR A 157 5.35 -4.24 2.97
N VAL A 158 4.88 -5.38 3.49
CA VAL A 158 5.71 -6.31 4.28
C VAL A 158 6.88 -6.86 3.44
N GLY A 159 6.66 -7.14 2.16
CA GLY A 159 7.68 -7.67 1.24
C GLY A 159 8.51 -6.60 0.52
N GLU A 160 8.24 -5.31 0.77
CA GLU A 160 8.92 -4.22 0.08
C GLU A 160 10.39 -4.11 0.49
N PHE A 161 11.29 -3.99 -0.50
CA PHE A 161 12.74 -3.90 -0.28
C PHE A 161 13.37 -2.70 -1.00
N GLY A 162 13.32 -2.65 -2.32
CA GLY A 162 14.11 -1.71 -3.12
C GLY A 162 13.78 -0.23 -2.85
N VAL A 163 12.50 0.12 -2.73
CA VAL A 163 12.06 1.50 -2.47
C VAL A 163 12.41 1.91 -1.04
N VAL A 164 12.14 1.03 -0.05
CA VAL A 164 12.42 1.32 1.36
C VAL A 164 13.91 1.45 1.63
N LEU A 165 14.75 0.63 0.97
CA LEU A 165 16.21 0.74 1.09
C LEU A 165 16.72 2.08 0.53
N MET A 166 16.19 2.51 -0.63
CA MET A 166 16.61 3.76 -1.28
C MET A 166 16.24 4.99 -0.45
N ILE A 167 15.05 5.02 0.15
CA ILE A 167 14.53 6.19 0.89
C ILE A 167 14.96 6.18 2.34
N GLY A 168 14.95 4.99 2.95
CA GLY A 168 15.19 4.82 4.39
C GLY A 168 16.63 4.50 4.73
N GLY A 169 17.42 3.99 3.78
CA GLY A 169 18.70 3.40 4.10
C GLY A 169 18.52 2.16 4.99
N ASN A 170 19.42 2.00 5.95
CA ASN A 170 19.45 0.84 6.84
C ASN A 170 19.78 1.31 8.26
N ILE A 171 18.86 2.05 8.90
CA ILE A 171 19.06 2.59 10.24
C ILE A 171 18.33 1.70 11.24
N PRO A 172 19.06 0.96 12.12
CA PRO A 172 18.46 0.11 13.13
C PRO A 172 17.49 0.89 14.02
N GLY A 173 16.30 0.34 14.24
CA GLY A 173 15.26 0.95 15.06
C GLY A 173 14.43 2.05 14.40
N GLU A 174 14.86 2.61 13.26
CA GLU A 174 14.15 3.70 12.57
C GLU A 174 13.63 3.29 11.18
N THR A 175 14.48 2.72 10.34
CA THR A 175 14.16 2.41 8.94
C THR A 175 14.51 1.00 8.50
N GLN A 176 15.22 0.22 9.33
CA GLN A 176 15.57 -1.15 9.05
C GLN A 176 14.33 -2.06 9.18
N VAL A 177 13.61 -2.24 8.06
CA VAL A 177 12.49 -3.19 7.97
C VAL A 177 12.98 -4.63 7.79
N LEU A 178 12.08 -5.59 7.95
CA LEU A 178 12.39 -7.03 7.94
C LEU A 178 13.08 -7.49 6.65
N SER A 179 12.69 -6.96 5.48
CA SER A 179 13.31 -7.28 4.19
C SER A 179 14.75 -6.77 4.10
N ILE A 180 15.05 -5.61 4.70
CA ILE A 180 16.41 -5.06 4.79
C ILE A 180 17.24 -5.90 5.76
N ALA A 181 16.72 -6.21 6.95
CA ALA A 181 17.41 -7.05 7.93
C ALA A 181 17.77 -8.45 7.36
N MET A 182 16.84 -9.05 6.59
CA MET A 182 17.10 -10.31 5.89
C MET A 182 18.24 -10.16 4.87
N TYR A 183 18.26 -9.08 4.11
CA TYR A 183 19.29 -8.79 3.13
C TYR A 183 20.67 -8.58 3.80
N ASP A 184 20.72 -7.88 4.93
CA ASP A 184 21.96 -7.70 5.71
C ASP A 184 22.58 -9.03 6.14
N HIS A 185 21.78 -10.00 6.61
CA HIS A 185 22.27 -11.34 6.93
C HIS A 185 22.81 -12.08 5.71
N VAL A 186 22.22 -11.84 4.51
CA VAL A 186 22.77 -12.42 3.27
C VAL A 186 24.12 -11.80 2.91
N GLU A 187 24.25 -10.46 3.03
CA GLU A 187 25.55 -9.78 2.78
C GLU A 187 26.63 -10.17 3.78
N ALA A 188 26.24 -10.39 5.05
CA ALA A 188 27.12 -10.87 6.09
C ALA A 188 27.48 -12.37 5.98
N LEU A 189 26.95 -13.08 4.96
CA LEU A 189 27.09 -14.52 4.76
C LEU A 189 26.49 -15.37 5.92
N GLU A 190 25.61 -14.78 6.69
CA GLU A 190 24.89 -15.41 7.81
C GLU A 190 23.60 -16.11 7.32
N TYR A 191 23.77 -17.07 6.41
CA TYR A 191 22.66 -17.73 5.70
C TYR A 191 21.66 -18.42 6.60
N GLN A 192 22.06 -18.84 7.81
CA GLN A 192 21.13 -19.47 8.76
C GLN A 192 20.11 -18.46 9.28
N GLN A 193 20.52 -17.25 9.63
CA GLN A 193 19.64 -16.16 10.07
C GLN A 193 18.75 -15.69 8.92
N ALA A 194 19.34 -15.45 7.74
CA ALA A 194 18.61 -15.11 6.53
C ALA A 194 17.51 -16.14 6.20
N HIS A 195 17.80 -17.44 6.35
CA HIS A 195 16.86 -18.52 6.09
C HIS A 195 15.65 -18.48 7.03
N TRP A 196 15.87 -18.22 8.34
CA TRP A 196 14.76 -18.09 9.29
C TRP A 196 13.85 -16.91 8.99
N LEU A 197 14.43 -15.74 8.65
CA LEU A 197 13.68 -14.56 8.27
C LEU A 197 12.91 -14.78 6.96
N ALA A 198 13.59 -15.26 5.93
CA ALA A 198 12.99 -15.53 4.62
C ALA A 198 11.88 -16.59 4.71
N GLY A 199 12.11 -17.68 5.49
CA GLY A 199 11.12 -18.71 5.75
C GLY A 199 9.87 -18.16 6.46
N GLY A 200 10.07 -17.32 7.47
CA GLY A 200 8.99 -16.63 8.17
C GLY A 200 8.18 -15.73 7.23
N MET A 201 8.83 -14.93 6.40
CA MET A 201 8.17 -14.09 5.39
C MET A 201 7.39 -14.93 4.36
N LEU A 202 7.93 -16.06 3.91
CA LEU A 202 7.28 -16.96 2.97
C LEU A 202 6.00 -17.58 3.58
N VAL A 203 6.09 -18.10 4.81
CA VAL A 203 4.93 -18.66 5.53
C VAL A 203 3.88 -17.60 5.76
N PHE A 204 4.29 -16.37 6.14
CA PHE A 204 3.40 -15.24 6.31
C PHE A 204 2.68 -14.89 4.99
N ALA A 205 3.40 -14.69 3.91
CA ALA A 205 2.84 -14.33 2.59
C ALA A 205 1.86 -15.41 2.09
N PHE A 206 2.23 -16.70 2.21
CA PHE A 206 1.36 -17.81 1.85
C PHE A 206 0.07 -17.80 2.69
N SER A 207 0.18 -17.63 4.00
CA SER A 207 -0.97 -17.64 4.93
C SER A 207 -1.94 -16.50 4.62
N VAL A 208 -1.40 -15.30 4.35
CA VAL A 208 -2.19 -14.11 4.02
C VAL A 208 -2.94 -14.31 2.70
N LEU A 209 -2.26 -14.78 1.66
CA LEU A 209 -2.90 -15.04 0.36
C LEU A 209 -3.93 -16.16 0.45
N TYR A 210 -3.62 -17.25 1.16
CA TYR A 210 -4.56 -18.35 1.37
C TYR A 210 -5.82 -17.87 2.09
N ALA A 211 -5.68 -17.10 3.16
CA ALA A 211 -6.80 -16.51 3.87
C ALA A 211 -7.64 -15.61 2.95
N LEU A 212 -7.01 -14.74 2.16
CA LEU A 212 -7.70 -13.85 1.22
C LEU A 212 -8.54 -14.66 0.21
N TYR A 213 -7.96 -15.67 -0.42
CA TYR A 213 -8.69 -16.50 -1.39
C TYR A 213 -9.83 -17.28 -0.72
N HIS A 214 -9.62 -17.80 0.48
CA HIS A 214 -10.65 -18.52 1.22
C HIS A 214 -11.87 -17.64 1.56
N PHE A 215 -11.64 -16.42 2.03
CA PHE A 215 -12.71 -15.48 2.36
C PHE A 215 -13.41 -14.94 1.11
N ASN A 216 -12.67 -14.64 0.04
CA ASN A 216 -13.24 -14.11 -1.20
C ASN A 216 -14.15 -15.15 -1.90
N HIS A 217 -13.78 -16.43 -1.86
CA HIS A 217 -14.57 -17.50 -2.46
C HIS A 217 -15.92 -17.73 -1.76
N ARG A 218 -16.00 -17.45 -0.45
CA ARG A 218 -17.26 -17.50 0.32
C ARG A 218 -18.20 -16.34 -0.01
N SER A 219 -17.68 -15.18 -0.39
CA SER A 219 -18.49 -14.00 -0.72
C SER A 219 -19.16 -14.13 -2.09
N THR A 220 -18.59 -14.87 -3.03
CA THR A 220 -19.12 -15.04 -4.40
C THR A 220 -20.23 -16.11 -4.48
N ARG A 221 -20.40 -16.91 -3.44
CA ARG A 221 -21.42 -18.00 -3.37
C ARG A 221 -22.71 -17.61 -2.63
N ARG A 222 -22.81 -16.37 -2.17
CA ARG A 222 -24.03 -15.79 -1.58
C ARG A 222 -24.59 -14.68 -2.45
#